data_cd58a6fd6330bcbc56adb4c726fa7e84
#
_entry.id   cd58a6fd6330bcbc56adb4c726fa7e84
#
_cell.length_a   1.000
_cell.length_b   1.000
_cell.length_c   1.000
_cell.angle_alpha   90.00
_cell.angle_beta   90.00
_cell.angle_gamma   90.00
#
_symmetry.space_group_name_H-M   'P 1'
#
loop_
_entity.id
_entity.type
_entity.pdbx_description
1 polymer ?
#
loop_
_entity_poly.entity_id
_entity_poly.type
_entity_poly.pdbx_seq_one_letter_code
_entity_poly.pdbx_strand_id
1 'polypeptide(L)'
;MGSWRELGAHSSTAVVLAGGVLVGAVNIYVAASLLPTAVADIGGERLYAWNMTAFLVAQVVATMFVSRALARLGNATAYYLGFGVFAAGSVVCAVSPAMPVLLAGRGVQGLGAGLLTGLGFAVIHSALPRHLWARGSALISAMFGVGNLVGPALGGLFAQFGSWRAAFVVLAGAAVVIAALVPRALPRSERSGDSTPVPTFALVAVMGAVGAVSVAGILTNVVAMAAFIVLGFGFVAAFLLVEKRAAVRVLPAETYSGSPLRWIYLTIMCLAAGVSVESFLPLFGQHLGGLPPAAAGFFSAALSFGWSAGQIVSSSARRVRLLCLAGPTLLAAAFVVLALLQQENASVLAWLVVLLAGGTGIGIAMPHLSVAAMTSGQQAAAAIATVLTMATAFGASIAGLLVNLGAPSLVTSARYLLIGFAVVAAAGIFTTAAAGVGARQAVARTDLPPSPRDRARSGSSTDPE
;
A
#
# COMPACT_ATOMS: atom_id res chain seq x y z
N MET A 1 6.08 -3.72 -29.92
CA MET A 1 5.57 -4.04 -28.56
C MET A 1 5.54 -5.55 -28.42
N GLY A 2 6.20 -6.12 -27.39
CA GLY A 2 6.24 -7.57 -27.15
C GLY A 2 4.84 -8.18 -26.97
N SER A 3 4.65 -9.50 -27.08
CA SER A 3 3.35 -10.17 -26.86
C SER A 3 3.28 -10.86 -25.49
N TRP A 4 2.08 -11.13 -24.95
CA TRP A 4 1.93 -11.95 -23.74
C TRP A 4 2.47 -13.37 -23.91
N ARG A 5 2.43 -13.87 -25.16
CA ARG A 5 3.02 -15.18 -25.51
C ARG A 5 4.54 -15.18 -25.39
N GLU A 6 5.21 -14.08 -25.77
CA GLU A 6 6.66 -13.93 -25.60
C GLU A 6 7.05 -13.82 -24.10
N LEU A 7 6.24 -13.19 -23.27
CA LEU A 7 6.44 -13.23 -21.83
C LEU A 7 6.30 -14.66 -21.28
N GLY A 8 5.39 -15.46 -21.86
CA GLY A 8 5.25 -16.89 -21.56
C GLY A 8 6.51 -17.72 -21.85
N ALA A 9 7.30 -17.33 -22.84
CA ALA A 9 8.61 -17.97 -23.09
C ALA A 9 9.63 -17.71 -21.96
N HIS A 10 9.41 -16.66 -21.14
CA HIS A 10 10.18 -16.35 -19.93
C HIS A 10 9.38 -16.65 -18.66
N SER A 11 8.57 -17.72 -18.68
CA SER A 11 7.63 -18.08 -17.61
C SER A 11 8.30 -18.22 -16.24
N SER A 12 9.47 -18.85 -16.15
CA SER A 12 10.21 -18.98 -14.88
C SER A 12 10.57 -17.60 -14.30
N THR A 13 11.06 -16.69 -15.15
CA THR A 13 11.37 -15.30 -14.73
C THR A 13 10.10 -14.57 -14.30
N ALA A 14 9.04 -14.65 -15.10
CA ALA A 14 7.76 -14.02 -14.79
C ALA A 14 7.18 -14.53 -13.46
N VAL A 15 7.24 -15.84 -13.20
CA VAL A 15 6.76 -16.46 -11.96
C VAL A 15 7.59 -16.04 -10.76
N VAL A 16 8.92 -15.94 -10.86
CA VAL A 16 9.76 -15.52 -9.73
C VAL A 16 9.53 -14.03 -9.41
N LEU A 17 9.51 -13.16 -10.43
CA LEU A 17 9.29 -11.72 -10.23
C LEU A 17 7.89 -11.44 -9.67
N ALA A 18 6.86 -11.97 -10.31
CA ALA A 18 5.47 -11.78 -9.91
C ALA A 18 5.13 -12.53 -8.61
N GLY A 19 5.61 -13.75 -8.46
CA GLY A 19 5.38 -14.60 -7.29
C GLY A 19 5.99 -14.03 -6.01
N GLY A 20 7.15 -13.39 -6.10
CA GLY A 20 7.75 -12.68 -4.97
C GLY A 20 6.86 -11.55 -4.45
N VAL A 21 6.26 -10.77 -5.35
CA VAL A 21 5.31 -9.71 -4.98
C VAL A 21 3.98 -10.30 -4.50
N LEU A 22 3.49 -11.34 -5.18
CA LEU A 22 2.23 -12.00 -4.84
C LEU A 22 2.24 -12.56 -3.41
N VAL A 23 3.32 -13.23 -3.01
CA VAL A 23 3.44 -13.80 -1.66
C VAL A 23 3.33 -12.70 -0.60
N GLY A 24 3.97 -11.55 -0.81
CA GLY A 24 3.85 -10.39 0.07
C GLY A 24 2.44 -9.80 0.09
N ALA A 25 1.83 -9.62 -1.09
CA ALA A 25 0.49 -9.06 -1.23
C ALA A 25 -0.59 -9.97 -0.60
N VAL A 26 -0.56 -11.27 -0.90
CA VAL A 26 -1.49 -12.26 -0.29
C VAL A 26 -1.35 -12.28 1.23
N ASN A 27 -0.10 -12.25 1.74
CA ASN A 27 0.16 -12.28 3.17
C ASN A 27 -0.48 -11.11 3.95
N ILE A 28 -0.55 -9.92 3.36
CA ILE A 28 -1.21 -8.76 3.99
C ILE A 28 -2.67 -9.08 4.31
N TYR A 29 -3.40 -9.58 3.33
CA TYR A 29 -4.84 -9.85 3.46
C TYR A 29 -5.14 -11.15 4.21
N VAL A 30 -4.31 -12.19 4.03
CA VAL A 30 -4.37 -13.42 4.84
C VAL A 30 -4.26 -13.07 6.31
N ALA A 31 -3.21 -12.33 6.69
CA ALA A 31 -2.98 -11.97 8.09
C ALA A 31 -4.10 -11.11 8.66
N ALA A 32 -4.66 -10.16 7.90
CA ALA A 32 -5.79 -9.35 8.35
C ALA A 32 -7.04 -10.21 8.61
N SER A 33 -7.35 -11.15 7.72
CA SER A 33 -8.54 -11.99 7.81
C SER A 33 -8.49 -13.02 8.94
N LEU A 34 -7.31 -13.59 9.23
CA LEU A 34 -7.15 -14.61 10.27
C LEU A 34 -6.87 -14.02 11.68
N LEU A 35 -6.53 -12.71 11.75
CA LEU A 35 -6.07 -12.09 12.98
C LEU A 35 -7.11 -12.16 14.13
N PRO A 36 -8.43 -11.97 13.91
CA PRO A 36 -9.42 -12.16 14.98
C PRO A 36 -9.35 -13.55 15.61
N THR A 37 -9.23 -14.60 14.79
CA THR A 37 -9.11 -16.00 15.24
C THR A 37 -7.78 -16.24 15.99
N ALA A 38 -6.69 -15.65 15.52
CA ALA A 38 -5.40 -15.76 16.17
C ALA A 38 -5.43 -15.07 17.54
N VAL A 39 -6.00 -13.87 17.63
CA VAL A 39 -6.14 -13.13 18.91
C VAL A 39 -7.01 -13.89 19.91
N ALA A 40 -8.08 -14.52 19.45
CA ALA A 40 -8.93 -15.37 20.32
C ALA A 40 -8.15 -16.57 20.91
N ASP A 41 -7.14 -17.09 20.19
CA ASP A 41 -6.33 -18.25 20.62
C ASP A 41 -5.14 -17.84 21.52
N ILE A 42 -4.39 -16.78 21.15
CA ILE A 42 -3.14 -16.40 21.82
C ILE A 42 -3.22 -15.08 22.60
N GLY A 43 -4.38 -14.43 22.62
CA GLY A 43 -4.59 -13.14 23.27
C GLY A 43 -3.88 -11.97 22.57
N GLY A 44 -3.73 -10.86 23.31
CA GLY A 44 -2.98 -9.70 22.81
C GLY A 44 -3.83 -8.70 22.03
N GLU A 45 -5.10 -8.52 22.37
CA GLU A 45 -6.06 -7.62 21.71
C GLU A 45 -5.52 -6.20 21.49
N ARG A 46 -4.83 -5.64 22.51
CA ARG A 46 -4.23 -4.31 22.42
C ARG A 46 -3.14 -4.20 21.34
N LEU A 47 -2.52 -5.33 20.98
CA LEU A 47 -1.47 -5.41 19.98
C LEU A 47 -2.00 -5.72 18.58
N TYR A 48 -3.33 -5.76 18.40
CA TYR A 48 -3.97 -6.10 17.12
C TYR A 48 -3.41 -5.29 15.94
N ALA A 49 -3.35 -3.97 16.08
CA ALA A 49 -2.81 -3.08 15.04
C ALA A 49 -1.34 -3.33 14.73
N TRP A 50 -0.55 -3.75 15.74
CA TRP A 50 0.87 -4.02 15.54
C TRP A 50 1.16 -5.15 14.57
N ASN A 51 0.20 -6.06 14.36
CA ASN A 51 0.31 -7.10 13.34
C ASN A 51 0.57 -6.51 11.94
N MET A 52 -0.13 -5.43 11.58
CA MET A 52 0.09 -4.72 10.32
C MET A 52 1.30 -3.78 10.39
N THR A 53 1.41 -3.01 11.48
CA THR A 53 2.49 -2.03 11.64
C THR A 53 3.86 -2.68 11.59
N ALA A 54 4.09 -3.79 12.33
CA ALA A 54 5.37 -4.49 12.34
C ALA A 54 5.77 -4.98 10.94
N PHE A 55 4.81 -5.53 10.20
CA PHE A 55 5.03 -5.99 8.83
C PHE A 55 5.35 -4.83 7.88
N LEU A 56 4.52 -3.77 7.86
CA LEU A 56 4.66 -2.66 6.93
C LEU A 56 5.93 -1.83 7.19
N VAL A 57 6.26 -1.56 8.45
CA VAL A 57 7.51 -0.87 8.82
C VAL A 57 8.72 -1.66 8.35
N ALA A 58 8.76 -2.96 8.62
CA ALA A 58 9.84 -3.83 8.18
C ALA A 58 9.91 -3.90 6.64
N GLN A 59 8.78 -3.92 5.95
CA GLN A 59 8.70 -3.90 4.50
C GLN A 59 9.31 -2.61 3.92
N VAL A 60 8.98 -1.44 4.47
CA VAL A 60 9.57 -0.15 4.06
C VAL A 60 11.09 -0.18 4.21
N VAL A 61 11.56 -0.61 5.38
CA VAL A 61 13.01 -0.73 5.66
C VAL A 61 13.69 -1.57 4.59
N ALA A 62 13.16 -2.75 4.32
CA ALA A 62 13.78 -3.69 3.39
C ALA A 62 13.80 -3.19 1.95
N THR A 63 12.75 -2.47 1.49
CA THR A 63 12.75 -1.90 0.13
C THR A 63 13.90 -0.93 -0.11
N MET A 64 14.34 -0.20 0.90
CA MET A 64 15.46 0.74 0.77
C MET A 64 16.84 0.05 0.66
N PHE A 65 16.92 -1.22 1.05
CA PHE A 65 18.15 -2.02 0.93
C PHE A 65 18.26 -2.83 -0.37
N VAL A 66 17.25 -2.78 -1.25
CA VAL A 66 17.18 -3.56 -2.50
C VAL A 66 18.38 -3.31 -3.40
N SER A 67 18.72 -2.04 -3.68
CA SER A 67 19.88 -1.69 -4.52
C SER A 67 21.19 -2.24 -3.94
N ARG A 68 21.34 -2.15 -2.62
CA ARG A 68 22.53 -2.67 -1.92
C ARG A 68 22.60 -4.19 -1.94
N ALA A 69 21.45 -4.86 -1.79
CA ALA A 69 21.36 -6.32 -1.89
C ALA A 69 21.74 -6.78 -3.30
N LEU A 70 21.21 -6.13 -4.35
CA LEU A 70 21.57 -6.43 -5.74
C LEU A 70 23.05 -6.21 -6.03
N ALA A 71 23.62 -5.07 -5.61
CA ALA A 71 25.03 -4.74 -5.84
C ALA A 71 25.99 -5.74 -5.16
N ARG A 72 25.68 -6.20 -3.94
CA ARG A 72 26.54 -7.08 -3.16
C ARG A 72 26.34 -8.56 -3.39
N LEU A 73 25.09 -8.98 -3.57
CA LEU A 73 24.69 -10.39 -3.63
C LEU A 73 24.41 -10.87 -5.06
N GLY A 74 24.06 -9.95 -5.96
CA GLY A 74 23.53 -10.28 -7.29
C GLY A 74 22.06 -10.71 -7.24
N ASN A 75 21.42 -10.82 -8.43
CA ASN A 75 19.96 -11.03 -8.56
C ASN A 75 19.48 -12.31 -7.85
N ALA A 76 20.06 -13.45 -8.17
CA ALA A 76 19.58 -14.74 -7.66
C ALA A 76 19.70 -14.84 -6.13
N THR A 77 20.88 -14.47 -5.57
CA THR A 77 21.12 -14.54 -4.12
C THR A 77 20.23 -13.56 -3.36
N ALA A 78 19.96 -12.36 -3.91
CA ALA A 78 19.07 -11.39 -3.29
C ALA A 78 17.63 -11.94 -3.23
N TYR A 79 17.13 -12.64 -4.28
CA TYR A 79 15.83 -13.31 -4.25
C TYR A 79 15.79 -14.47 -3.25
N TYR A 80 16.86 -15.30 -3.16
CA TYR A 80 16.92 -16.34 -2.13
C TYR A 80 16.86 -15.76 -0.73
N LEU A 81 17.60 -14.65 -0.49
CA LEU A 81 17.52 -13.95 0.79
C LEU A 81 16.09 -13.48 1.08
N GLY A 82 15.43 -12.83 0.11
CA GLY A 82 14.06 -12.35 0.27
C GLY A 82 13.07 -13.47 0.59
N PHE A 83 13.06 -14.55 -0.20
CA PHE A 83 12.18 -15.71 0.03
C PHE A 83 12.54 -16.44 1.34
N GLY A 84 13.83 -16.61 1.64
CA GLY A 84 14.28 -17.28 2.88
C GLY A 84 13.87 -16.52 4.13
N VAL A 85 14.07 -15.20 4.15
CA VAL A 85 13.64 -14.33 5.26
C VAL A 85 12.11 -14.34 5.41
N PHE A 86 11.38 -14.26 4.30
CA PHE A 86 9.91 -14.34 4.33
C PHE A 86 9.41 -15.69 4.87
N ALA A 87 9.99 -16.80 4.38
CA ALA A 87 9.63 -18.14 4.84
C ALA A 87 9.97 -18.34 6.34
N ALA A 88 11.15 -17.89 6.79
CA ALA A 88 11.53 -17.94 8.20
C ALA A 88 10.55 -17.17 9.08
N GLY A 89 10.20 -15.92 8.70
CA GLY A 89 9.17 -15.14 9.39
C GLY A 89 7.82 -15.84 9.42
N SER A 90 7.43 -16.50 8.32
CA SER A 90 6.19 -17.26 8.24
C SER A 90 6.19 -18.47 9.18
N VAL A 91 7.32 -19.17 9.29
CA VAL A 91 7.47 -20.27 10.25
C VAL A 91 7.37 -19.75 11.69
N VAL A 92 8.03 -18.63 12.02
CA VAL A 92 7.91 -18.01 13.36
C VAL A 92 6.45 -17.66 13.67
N CYS A 93 5.71 -17.08 12.71
CA CYS A 93 4.29 -16.82 12.88
C CYS A 93 3.48 -18.11 13.11
N ALA A 94 3.77 -19.16 12.35
CA ALA A 94 3.05 -20.45 12.47
C ALA A 94 3.21 -21.12 13.83
N VAL A 95 4.41 -21.02 14.44
CA VAL A 95 4.68 -21.65 15.74
C VAL A 95 4.48 -20.71 16.92
N SER A 96 3.97 -19.49 16.69
CA SER A 96 3.88 -18.48 17.74
C SER A 96 2.91 -18.88 18.86
N PRO A 97 3.36 -18.92 20.13
CA PRO A 97 2.52 -19.22 21.28
C PRO A 97 1.87 -17.95 21.89
N ALA A 98 2.32 -16.76 21.50
CA ALA A 98 1.90 -15.49 22.06
C ALA A 98 2.03 -14.37 21.04
N MET A 99 1.25 -13.31 21.19
CA MET A 99 1.23 -12.16 20.29
C MET A 99 2.61 -11.51 20.05
N PRO A 100 3.49 -11.30 21.04
CA PRO A 100 4.82 -10.72 20.78
C PRO A 100 5.68 -11.56 19.82
N VAL A 101 5.58 -12.90 19.89
CA VAL A 101 6.31 -13.81 18.99
C VAL A 101 5.72 -13.72 17.58
N LEU A 102 4.38 -13.66 17.45
CA LEU A 102 3.71 -13.43 16.19
C LEU A 102 4.21 -12.12 15.54
N LEU A 103 4.26 -11.04 16.32
CA LEU A 103 4.72 -9.73 15.84
C LEU A 103 6.19 -9.73 15.40
N ALA A 104 7.07 -10.44 16.10
CA ALA A 104 8.44 -10.65 15.68
C ALA A 104 8.50 -11.38 14.32
N GLY A 105 7.72 -12.46 14.16
CA GLY A 105 7.56 -13.16 12.89
C GLY A 105 7.04 -12.24 11.80
N ARG A 106 6.07 -11.38 12.08
CA ARG A 106 5.53 -10.37 11.15
C ARG A 106 6.60 -9.37 10.69
N GLY A 107 7.44 -8.92 11.63
CA GLY A 107 8.59 -8.07 11.28
C GLY A 107 9.55 -8.76 10.31
N VAL A 108 9.91 -10.02 10.60
CA VAL A 108 10.78 -10.81 9.71
C VAL A 108 10.13 -11.05 8.35
N GLN A 109 8.83 -11.42 8.30
CA GLN A 109 8.08 -11.52 7.04
C GLN A 109 8.10 -10.22 6.24
N GLY A 110 7.91 -9.08 6.92
CA GLY A 110 7.94 -7.76 6.32
C GLY A 110 9.28 -7.45 5.63
N LEU A 111 10.41 -7.79 6.29
CA LEU A 111 11.74 -7.65 5.67
C LEU A 111 11.85 -8.48 4.38
N GLY A 112 11.41 -9.73 4.41
CA GLY A 112 11.40 -10.60 3.22
C GLY A 112 10.51 -10.05 2.11
N ALA A 113 9.26 -9.68 2.44
CA ALA A 113 8.29 -9.14 1.49
C ALA A 113 8.77 -7.82 0.86
N GLY A 114 9.39 -6.94 1.65
CA GLY A 114 9.95 -5.68 1.16
C GLY A 114 11.08 -5.88 0.17
N LEU A 115 12.00 -6.81 0.47
CA LEU A 115 13.05 -7.19 -0.49
C LEU A 115 12.44 -7.73 -1.77
N LEU A 116 11.50 -8.69 -1.70
CA LEU A 116 10.88 -9.33 -2.86
C LEU A 116 10.10 -8.32 -3.72
N THR A 117 9.35 -7.41 -3.10
CA THR A 117 8.60 -6.37 -3.80
C THR A 117 9.53 -5.42 -4.54
N GLY A 118 10.58 -4.94 -3.88
CA GLY A 118 11.55 -4.03 -4.50
C GLY A 118 12.37 -4.71 -5.59
N LEU A 119 12.81 -5.96 -5.36
CA LEU A 119 13.50 -6.77 -6.36
C LEU A 119 12.64 -7.02 -7.58
N GLY A 120 11.32 -7.25 -7.41
CA GLY A 120 10.36 -7.47 -8.49
C GLY A 120 10.45 -6.39 -9.57
N PHE A 121 10.47 -5.13 -9.18
CA PHE A 121 10.59 -4.01 -10.11
C PHE A 121 12.05 -3.74 -10.55
N ALA A 122 13.02 -3.85 -9.64
CA ALA A 122 14.41 -3.53 -9.94
C ALA A 122 15.06 -4.49 -10.94
N VAL A 123 14.69 -5.77 -10.89
CA VAL A 123 15.31 -6.83 -11.72
C VAL A 123 14.66 -6.97 -13.11
N ILE A 124 13.52 -6.32 -13.36
CA ILE A 124 12.86 -6.33 -14.70
C ILE A 124 13.87 -5.99 -15.81
N HIS A 125 14.66 -4.95 -15.62
CA HIS A 125 15.58 -4.42 -16.62
C HIS A 125 16.73 -5.36 -16.96
N SER A 126 17.15 -6.21 -16.03
CA SER A 126 18.23 -7.18 -16.23
C SER A 126 17.73 -8.58 -16.60
N ALA A 127 16.50 -8.94 -16.23
CA ALA A 127 15.95 -10.27 -16.41
C ALA A 127 15.06 -10.42 -17.65
N LEU A 128 14.53 -9.32 -18.18
CA LEU A 128 13.64 -9.32 -19.35
C LEU A 128 14.16 -8.43 -20.48
N PRO A 129 13.92 -8.80 -21.76
CA PRO A 129 14.20 -7.94 -22.91
C PRO A 129 13.39 -6.63 -22.85
N ARG A 130 13.94 -5.54 -23.40
CA ARG A 130 13.34 -4.18 -23.35
C ARG A 130 11.88 -4.12 -23.77
N HIS A 131 11.50 -4.86 -24.82
CA HIS A 131 10.13 -4.87 -25.34
C HIS A 131 9.11 -5.54 -24.40
N LEU A 132 9.57 -6.28 -23.37
CA LEU A 132 8.74 -6.93 -22.36
C LEU A 132 8.65 -6.18 -21.01
N TRP A 133 9.44 -5.11 -20.81
CA TRP A 133 9.48 -4.40 -19.52
C TRP A 133 8.10 -3.89 -19.05
N ALA A 134 7.34 -3.28 -19.98
CA ALA A 134 6.01 -2.77 -19.66
C ALA A 134 5.06 -3.91 -19.21
N ARG A 135 5.18 -5.09 -19.82
CA ARG A 135 4.37 -6.26 -19.45
C ARG A 135 4.82 -6.91 -18.17
N GLY A 136 6.13 -6.98 -17.93
CA GLY A 136 6.69 -7.42 -16.65
C GLY A 136 6.19 -6.54 -15.50
N SER A 137 6.26 -5.22 -15.66
CA SER A 137 5.73 -4.27 -14.66
C SER A 137 4.21 -4.40 -14.47
N ALA A 138 3.45 -4.57 -15.56
CA ALA A 138 2.00 -4.77 -15.49
C ALA A 138 1.64 -6.07 -14.75
N LEU A 139 2.38 -7.17 -15.02
CA LEU A 139 2.20 -8.45 -14.33
C LEU A 139 2.46 -8.30 -12.83
N ILE A 140 3.57 -7.66 -12.45
CA ILE A 140 3.92 -7.43 -11.04
C ILE A 140 2.84 -6.58 -10.34
N SER A 141 2.38 -5.52 -11.00
CA SER A 141 1.31 -4.67 -10.46
C SER A 141 -0.02 -5.42 -10.31
N ALA A 142 -0.34 -6.32 -11.25
CA ALA A 142 -1.54 -7.16 -11.16
C ALA A 142 -1.51 -8.11 -9.95
N MET A 143 -0.32 -8.48 -9.43
CA MET A 143 -0.19 -9.36 -8.27
C MET A 143 -0.75 -8.75 -6.98
N PHE A 144 -0.77 -7.43 -6.86
CA PHE A 144 -1.46 -6.77 -5.76
C PHE A 144 -2.98 -6.98 -5.84
N GLY A 145 -3.56 -6.90 -7.05
CA GLY A 145 -4.98 -7.19 -7.27
C GLY A 145 -5.32 -8.66 -6.99
N VAL A 146 -4.46 -9.59 -7.43
CA VAL A 146 -4.62 -11.02 -7.13
C VAL A 146 -4.50 -11.27 -5.62
N GLY A 147 -3.54 -10.61 -4.95
CA GLY A 147 -3.37 -10.70 -3.51
C GLY A 147 -4.61 -10.23 -2.74
N ASN A 148 -5.22 -9.15 -3.21
CA ASN A 148 -6.46 -8.60 -2.66
C ASN A 148 -7.67 -9.54 -2.80
N LEU A 149 -7.71 -10.35 -3.85
CA LEU A 149 -8.77 -11.34 -4.06
C LEU A 149 -8.48 -12.66 -3.32
N VAL A 150 -7.28 -13.18 -3.46
CA VAL A 150 -6.88 -14.50 -2.95
C VAL A 150 -6.61 -14.47 -1.45
N GLY A 151 -6.04 -13.36 -0.94
CA GLY A 151 -5.65 -13.23 0.46
C GLY A 151 -6.82 -13.38 1.43
N PRO A 152 -7.90 -12.59 1.32
CA PRO A 152 -9.06 -12.72 2.19
C PRO A 152 -9.71 -14.09 2.13
N ALA A 153 -9.78 -14.69 0.93
CA ALA A 153 -10.31 -16.04 0.72
C ALA A 153 -9.49 -17.08 1.49
N LEU A 154 -8.17 -17.09 1.30
CA LEU A 154 -7.29 -18.01 2.01
C LEU A 154 -7.30 -17.77 3.51
N GLY A 155 -7.13 -16.53 3.96
CA GLY A 155 -7.11 -16.19 5.37
C GLY A 155 -8.41 -16.57 6.08
N GLY A 156 -9.55 -16.23 5.48
CA GLY A 156 -10.87 -16.56 6.01
C GLY A 156 -11.16 -18.06 6.02
N LEU A 157 -10.78 -18.80 4.98
CA LEU A 157 -10.94 -20.26 4.93
C LEU A 157 -10.09 -20.97 5.99
N PHE A 158 -8.82 -20.58 6.14
CA PHE A 158 -7.97 -21.13 7.20
C PHE A 158 -8.46 -20.78 8.61
N ALA A 159 -9.01 -19.59 8.79
CA ALA A 159 -9.61 -19.19 10.06
C ALA A 159 -10.89 -19.98 10.38
N GLN A 160 -11.67 -20.34 9.37
CA GLN A 160 -12.97 -21.01 9.53
C GLN A 160 -12.86 -22.55 9.63
N PHE A 161 -12.07 -23.17 8.75
CA PHE A 161 -12.05 -24.62 8.57
C PHE A 161 -10.74 -25.30 8.96
N GLY A 162 -9.72 -24.53 9.25
CA GLY A 162 -8.40 -25.06 9.54
C GLY A 162 -7.81 -24.44 10.79
N SER A 163 -6.52 -24.21 10.72
CA SER A 163 -5.75 -23.51 11.73
C SER A 163 -5.18 -22.24 11.15
N TRP A 164 -5.35 -21.12 11.84
CA TRP A 164 -4.71 -19.87 11.43
C TRP A 164 -3.19 -20.04 11.28
N ARG A 165 -2.56 -20.95 12.03
CA ARG A 165 -1.15 -21.31 11.93
C ARG A 165 -0.82 -21.96 10.59
N ALA A 166 -1.72 -22.81 10.08
CA ALA A 166 -1.54 -23.50 8.81
C ALA A 166 -1.48 -22.52 7.61
N ALA A 167 -2.17 -21.38 7.68
CA ALA A 167 -2.07 -20.33 6.67
C ALA A 167 -0.63 -19.84 6.52
N PHE A 168 0.08 -19.63 7.62
CA PHE A 168 1.49 -19.22 7.58
C PHE A 168 2.42 -20.33 7.09
N VAL A 169 2.12 -21.60 7.39
CA VAL A 169 2.85 -22.74 6.82
C VAL A 169 2.70 -22.78 5.29
N VAL A 170 1.50 -22.59 4.78
CA VAL A 170 1.23 -22.53 3.34
C VAL A 170 1.98 -21.38 2.68
N LEU A 171 2.00 -20.20 3.31
CA LEU A 171 2.78 -19.04 2.81
C LEU A 171 4.28 -19.33 2.80
N ALA A 172 4.81 -19.96 3.85
CA ALA A 172 6.22 -20.40 3.88
C ALA A 172 6.51 -21.40 2.75
N GLY A 173 5.65 -22.41 2.57
CA GLY A 173 5.77 -23.39 1.50
C GLY A 173 5.73 -22.77 0.11
N ALA A 174 4.80 -21.84 -0.12
CA ALA A 174 4.72 -21.10 -1.38
C ALA A 174 6.01 -20.31 -1.67
N ALA A 175 6.57 -19.63 -0.67
CA ALA A 175 7.83 -18.91 -0.80
C ALA A 175 8.99 -19.86 -1.16
N VAL A 176 9.08 -21.03 -0.52
CA VAL A 176 10.11 -22.05 -0.81
C VAL A 176 9.95 -22.60 -2.22
N VAL A 177 8.72 -22.94 -2.65
CA VAL A 177 8.43 -23.44 -4.00
C VAL A 177 8.84 -22.43 -5.06
N ILE A 178 8.50 -21.14 -4.88
CA ILE A 178 8.89 -20.10 -5.84
C ILE A 178 10.42 -19.91 -5.80
N ALA A 179 11.05 -19.95 -4.62
CA ALA A 179 12.51 -19.87 -4.49
C ALA A 179 13.23 -20.97 -5.27
N ALA A 180 12.67 -22.18 -5.34
CA ALA A 180 13.25 -23.29 -6.10
C ALA A 180 13.31 -23.01 -7.63
N LEU A 181 12.52 -22.07 -8.13
CA LEU A 181 12.55 -21.65 -9.55
C LEU A 181 13.63 -20.58 -9.84
N VAL A 182 14.18 -19.94 -8.82
CA VAL A 182 15.16 -18.84 -8.96
C VAL A 182 16.36 -19.20 -9.85
N PRO A 183 16.98 -20.42 -9.76
CA PRO A 183 18.15 -20.75 -10.57
C PRO A 183 17.85 -20.82 -12.07
N ARG A 184 16.59 -21.14 -12.43
CA ARG A 184 16.13 -21.19 -13.83
C ARG A 184 15.60 -19.86 -14.33
N ALA A 185 15.19 -18.99 -13.40
CA ALA A 185 14.50 -17.72 -13.67
C ALA A 185 15.45 -16.57 -13.92
N LEU A 186 16.53 -16.51 -13.16
CA LEU A 186 17.39 -15.33 -13.10
C LEU A 186 18.81 -15.65 -13.58
N PRO A 187 19.35 -14.86 -14.52
CA PRO A 187 20.72 -14.99 -14.92
C PRO A 187 21.66 -14.67 -13.74
N ARG A 188 22.80 -15.32 -13.71
CA ARG A 188 23.86 -14.95 -12.79
C ARG A 188 24.37 -13.57 -13.19
N SER A 189 24.04 -12.53 -12.42
CA SER A 189 24.54 -11.18 -12.63
C SER A 189 25.87 -11.00 -11.88
N GLU A 190 26.78 -10.30 -12.50
CA GLU A 190 28.00 -9.85 -11.84
C GLU A 190 27.66 -8.86 -10.73
N ARG A 191 28.41 -8.91 -9.64
CA ARG A 191 28.30 -7.99 -8.52
C ARG A 191 28.92 -6.67 -8.93
N SER A 192 28.13 -5.59 -8.97
CA SER A 192 28.66 -4.28 -9.41
C SER A 192 29.49 -3.55 -8.34
N GLY A 193 29.38 -3.96 -7.08
CA GLY A 193 30.09 -3.30 -5.97
C GLY A 193 29.54 -1.90 -5.60
N ASP A 194 29.06 -1.15 -6.57
CA ASP A 194 28.50 0.20 -6.38
C ASP A 194 27.06 0.12 -5.89
N SER A 195 26.79 0.69 -4.73
CA SER A 195 25.45 0.79 -4.17
C SER A 195 25.08 2.24 -3.91
N THR A 196 23.86 2.62 -4.26
CA THR A 196 23.29 3.93 -3.90
C THR A 196 23.26 4.08 -2.38
N PRO A 197 23.64 5.25 -1.84
CA PRO A 197 23.58 5.51 -0.41
C PRO A 197 22.13 5.42 0.09
N VAL A 198 21.94 4.78 1.24
CA VAL A 198 20.63 4.66 1.89
C VAL A 198 20.39 5.90 2.73
N PRO A 199 19.23 6.56 2.64
CA PRO A 199 18.89 7.71 3.47
C PRO A 199 18.53 7.28 4.90
N THR A 200 19.54 6.80 5.65
CA THR A 200 19.38 6.14 6.96
C THR A 200 18.63 7.01 7.98
N PHE A 201 18.91 8.31 7.99
CA PHE A 201 18.25 9.21 8.92
C PHE A 201 16.76 9.35 8.59
N ALA A 202 16.40 9.53 7.31
CA ALA A 202 15.01 9.60 6.88
C ALA A 202 14.26 8.32 7.24
N LEU A 203 14.91 7.16 7.06
CA LEU A 203 14.37 5.86 7.44
C LEU A 203 14.10 5.77 8.94
N VAL A 204 15.10 6.11 9.78
CA VAL A 204 14.96 6.08 11.25
C VAL A 204 13.87 7.04 11.71
N ALA A 205 13.78 8.23 11.11
CA ALA A 205 12.75 9.21 11.45
C ALA A 205 11.34 8.71 11.11
N VAL A 206 11.13 8.11 9.93
CA VAL A 206 9.83 7.53 9.55
C VAL A 206 9.48 6.36 10.47
N MET A 207 10.41 5.45 10.73
CA MET A 207 10.20 4.33 11.65
C MET A 207 9.90 4.80 13.07
N GLY A 208 10.64 5.81 13.54
CA GLY A 208 10.42 6.42 14.85
C GLY A 208 9.03 7.05 14.97
N ALA A 209 8.58 7.75 13.92
CA ALA A 209 7.26 8.35 13.87
C ALA A 209 6.14 7.29 13.92
N VAL A 210 6.22 6.29 13.04
CA VAL A 210 5.26 5.19 12.98
C VAL A 210 5.26 4.40 14.29
N GLY A 211 6.43 4.07 14.82
CA GLY A 211 6.59 3.36 16.08
C GLY A 211 6.04 4.13 17.27
N ALA A 212 6.32 5.44 17.37
CA ALA A 212 5.81 6.28 18.45
C ALA A 212 4.28 6.34 18.46
N VAL A 213 3.63 6.55 17.30
CA VAL A 213 2.16 6.54 17.21
C VAL A 213 1.59 5.15 17.56
N SER A 214 2.25 4.07 17.13
CA SER A 214 1.81 2.71 17.46
C SER A 214 1.95 2.40 18.96
N VAL A 215 3.02 2.87 19.61
CA VAL A 215 3.19 2.75 21.07
C VAL A 215 2.14 3.57 21.78
N ALA A 216 1.85 4.80 21.35
CA ALA A 216 0.78 5.61 21.92
C ALA A 216 -0.56 4.86 21.96
N GLY A 217 -0.86 4.08 20.91
CA GLY A 217 -2.11 3.30 20.81
C GLY A 217 -2.27 2.22 21.88
N ILE A 218 -1.21 1.69 22.47
CA ILE A 218 -1.29 0.63 23.51
C ILE A 218 -1.22 1.16 24.95
N LEU A 219 -0.91 2.45 25.10
CA LEU A 219 -0.78 3.06 26.43
C LEU A 219 -2.16 3.43 27.00
N THR A 220 -2.34 3.17 28.29
CA THR A 220 -3.55 3.55 29.05
C THR A 220 -3.39 4.89 29.76
N ASN A 221 -2.16 5.30 30.03
CA ASN A 221 -1.85 6.59 30.64
C ASN A 221 -1.93 7.70 29.61
N VAL A 222 -2.86 8.64 29.77
CA VAL A 222 -3.12 9.74 28.81
C VAL A 222 -1.89 10.64 28.63
N VAL A 223 -1.11 10.89 29.67
CA VAL A 223 0.10 11.72 29.59
C VAL A 223 1.18 11.03 28.78
N ALA A 224 1.41 9.73 29.02
CA ALA A 224 2.36 8.94 28.25
C ALA A 224 1.91 8.82 26.78
N MET A 225 0.62 8.59 26.54
CA MET A 225 0.04 8.55 25.19
C MET A 225 0.28 9.89 24.46
N ALA A 226 -0.03 11.02 25.08
CA ALA A 226 0.20 12.34 24.52
C ALA A 226 1.69 12.58 24.24
N ALA A 227 2.59 12.18 25.15
CA ALA A 227 4.02 12.30 24.95
C ALA A 227 4.53 11.52 23.74
N PHE A 228 4.04 10.29 23.52
CA PHE A 228 4.40 9.50 22.35
C PHE A 228 3.80 10.03 21.06
N ILE A 229 2.60 10.63 21.09
CA ILE A 229 2.04 11.34 19.92
C ILE A 229 2.91 12.56 19.57
N VAL A 230 3.30 13.37 20.55
CA VAL A 230 4.19 14.52 20.35
C VAL A 230 5.56 14.07 19.82
N LEU A 231 6.09 12.96 20.36
CA LEU A 231 7.33 12.34 19.86
C LEU A 231 7.19 11.92 18.38
N GLY A 232 6.07 11.33 18.00
CA GLY A 232 5.76 10.96 16.61
C GLY A 232 5.76 12.19 15.69
N PHE A 233 5.10 13.27 16.08
CA PHE A 233 5.15 14.54 15.35
C PHE A 233 6.57 15.11 15.29
N GLY A 234 7.35 15.00 16.38
CA GLY A 234 8.77 15.40 16.42
C GLY A 234 9.59 14.64 15.37
N PHE A 235 9.41 13.33 15.23
CA PHE A 235 10.07 12.52 14.19
C PHE A 235 9.63 12.93 12.78
N VAL A 236 8.34 13.21 12.54
CA VAL A 236 7.87 13.71 11.24
C VAL A 236 8.50 15.06 10.93
N ALA A 237 8.55 15.99 11.89
CA ALA A 237 9.20 17.27 11.72
C ALA A 237 10.70 17.12 11.44
N ALA A 238 11.40 16.25 12.18
CA ALA A 238 12.80 15.93 11.95
C ALA A 238 13.04 15.35 10.55
N PHE A 239 12.17 14.42 10.10
CA PHE A 239 12.20 13.88 8.74
C PHE A 239 12.11 15.02 7.70
N LEU A 240 11.11 15.90 7.81
CA LEU A 240 10.90 16.98 6.85
C LEU A 240 12.05 18.01 6.85
N LEU A 241 12.62 18.33 8.02
CA LEU A 241 13.72 19.27 8.13
C LEU A 241 15.03 18.73 7.53
N VAL A 242 15.34 17.46 7.83
CA VAL A 242 16.56 16.82 7.30
C VAL A 242 16.42 16.53 5.81
N GLU A 243 15.29 15.98 5.40
CA GLU A 243 15.00 15.65 4.02
C GLU A 243 15.10 16.89 3.10
N LYS A 244 14.65 18.06 3.57
CA LYS A 244 14.78 19.33 2.85
C LYS A 244 16.24 19.69 2.54
N ARG A 245 17.20 19.29 3.38
CA ARG A 245 18.63 19.61 3.28
C ARG A 245 19.49 18.43 2.82
N ALA A 246 18.95 17.22 2.78
CA ALA A 246 19.69 16.00 2.47
C ALA A 246 20.20 16.01 1.03
N ALA A 247 21.42 15.50 0.83
CA ALA A 247 21.97 15.25 -0.51
C ALA A 247 21.26 14.05 -1.18
N VAL A 248 20.97 13.00 -0.39
CA VAL A 248 20.20 11.83 -0.82
C VAL A 248 18.81 11.92 -0.19
N ARG A 249 17.80 12.14 -1.02
CA ARG A 249 16.42 12.38 -0.61
C ARG A 249 15.52 11.21 -0.94
N VAL A 250 14.54 10.97 -0.08
CA VAL A 250 13.45 10.01 -0.31
C VAL A 250 12.41 10.60 -1.26
N LEU A 251 12.09 11.89 -1.07
CA LEU A 251 11.17 12.64 -1.91
C LEU A 251 11.92 13.63 -2.82
N PRO A 252 11.42 13.91 -4.03
CA PRO A 252 12.03 14.87 -4.95
C PRO A 252 12.17 16.26 -4.34
N ALA A 253 13.19 17.01 -4.75
CA ALA A 253 13.45 18.37 -4.27
C ALA A 253 12.26 19.32 -4.49
N GLU A 254 11.54 19.11 -5.58
CA GLU A 254 10.36 19.88 -5.98
C GLU A 254 9.24 19.78 -4.92
N THR A 255 9.19 18.71 -4.14
CA THR A 255 8.24 18.57 -3.02
C THR A 255 8.39 19.68 -2.00
N TYR A 256 9.60 20.21 -1.82
CA TYR A 256 9.96 21.21 -0.82
C TYR A 256 10.02 22.64 -1.38
N SER A 257 9.96 22.83 -2.70
CA SER A 257 10.13 24.11 -3.39
C SER A 257 8.86 24.92 -3.62
N GLY A 258 7.76 24.60 -2.92
CA GLY A 258 6.48 25.29 -3.11
C GLY A 258 5.66 24.79 -4.31
N SER A 259 6.12 23.74 -5.02
CA SER A 259 5.43 23.16 -6.16
C SER A 259 4.12 22.45 -5.75
N PRO A 260 3.20 22.21 -6.69
CA PRO A 260 1.98 21.44 -6.44
C PRO A 260 2.24 20.00 -5.98
N LEU A 261 3.43 19.47 -6.26
CA LEU A 261 3.80 18.08 -6.01
C LEU A 261 3.60 17.68 -4.53
N ARG A 262 3.91 18.59 -3.58
CA ARG A 262 3.65 18.36 -2.15
C ARG A 262 2.18 18.08 -1.85
N TRP A 263 1.29 18.83 -2.48
CA TRP A 263 -0.15 18.68 -2.28
C TRP A 263 -0.69 17.42 -2.93
N ILE A 264 -0.15 17.05 -4.10
CA ILE A 264 -0.47 15.79 -4.79
C ILE A 264 -0.07 14.61 -3.90
N TYR A 265 1.15 14.60 -3.35
CA TYR A 265 1.59 13.53 -2.44
C TYR A 265 0.77 13.47 -1.16
N LEU A 266 0.44 14.62 -0.56
CA LEU A 266 -0.43 14.66 0.62
C LEU A 266 -1.82 14.09 0.31
N THR A 267 -2.40 14.38 -0.86
CA THR A 267 -3.67 13.80 -1.28
C THR A 267 -3.56 12.27 -1.45
N ILE A 268 -2.49 11.80 -2.12
CA ILE A 268 -2.20 10.37 -2.24
C ILE A 268 -2.07 9.71 -0.87
N MET A 269 -1.35 10.37 0.08
CA MET A 269 -1.21 9.87 1.45
C MET A 269 -2.55 9.77 2.18
N CYS A 270 -3.41 10.79 2.09
CA CYS A 270 -4.73 10.78 2.72
C CYS A 270 -5.61 9.65 2.18
N LEU A 271 -5.63 9.45 0.85
CA LEU A 271 -6.40 8.39 0.22
C LEU A 271 -5.86 6.99 0.57
N ALA A 272 -4.55 6.80 0.48
CA ALA A 272 -3.92 5.52 0.77
C ALA A 272 -3.97 5.15 2.25
N ALA A 273 -3.86 6.13 3.16
CA ALA A 273 -4.03 5.88 4.59
C ALA A 273 -5.43 5.35 4.92
N GLY A 274 -6.46 5.79 4.19
CA GLY A 274 -7.83 5.30 4.36
C GLY A 274 -7.98 3.78 4.16
N VAL A 275 -7.12 3.16 3.35
CA VAL A 275 -7.11 1.70 3.16
C VAL A 275 -6.76 0.95 4.45
N SER A 276 -6.08 1.57 5.40
CA SER A 276 -5.71 0.94 6.67
C SER A 276 -6.92 0.51 7.52
N VAL A 277 -8.10 1.07 7.25
CA VAL A 277 -9.39 0.65 7.84
C VAL A 277 -9.65 -0.84 7.56
N GLU A 278 -9.24 -1.35 6.40
CA GLU A 278 -9.41 -2.76 5.99
C GLU A 278 -8.84 -3.75 7.02
N SER A 279 -7.78 -3.37 7.73
CA SER A 279 -7.14 -4.23 8.72
C SER A 279 -8.06 -4.60 9.91
N PHE A 280 -9.08 -3.79 10.18
CA PHE A 280 -10.02 -4.00 11.28
C PHE A 280 -11.40 -4.47 10.81
N LEU A 281 -11.68 -4.41 9.51
CA LEU A 281 -12.98 -4.85 8.98
C LEU A 281 -13.30 -6.33 9.27
N PRO A 282 -12.32 -7.28 9.26
CA PRO A 282 -12.61 -8.66 9.66
C PRO A 282 -13.06 -8.77 11.12
N LEU A 283 -12.46 -7.98 12.01
CA LEU A 283 -12.84 -7.93 13.42
C LEU A 283 -14.28 -7.42 13.60
N PHE A 284 -14.59 -6.29 12.97
CA PHE A 284 -15.94 -5.70 13.06
C PHE A 284 -16.98 -6.55 12.33
N GLY A 285 -16.64 -7.10 11.16
CA GLY A 285 -17.53 -8.00 10.42
C GLY A 285 -17.92 -9.24 11.20
N GLN A 286 -16.98 -9.85 11.94
CA GLN A 286 -17.25 -11.02 12.77
C GLN A 286 -18.07 -10.66 14.01
N HIS A 287 -17.69 -9.63 14.75
CA HIS A 287 -18.28 -9.35 16.06
C HIS A 287 -19.50 -8.42 16.02
N LEU A 288 -19.56 -7.46 15.11
CA LEU A 288 -20.70 -6.54 14.98
C LEU A 288 -21.67 -6.96 13.86
N GLY A 289 -21.15 -7.59 12.79
CA GLY A 289 -21.93 -8.04 11.66
C GLY A 289 -22.33 -9.52 11.72
N GLY A 290 -21.83 -10.29 12.69
CA GLY A 290 -22.12 -11.72 12.81
C GLY A 290 -21.62 -12.57 11.64
N LEU A 291 -20.64 -12.08 10.87
CA LEU A 291 -20.10 -12.80 9.72
C LEU A 291 -19.19 -13.96 10.14
N PRO A 292 -19.26 -15.11 9.45
CA PRO A 292 -18.24 -16.14 9.60
C PRO A 292 -16.87 -15.63 9.09
N PRO A 293 -15.74 -16.17 9.58
CA PRO A 293 -14.40 -15.67 9.24
C PRO A 293 -14.11 -15.54 7.75
N ALA A 294 -14.56 -16.50 6.92
CA ALA A 294 -14.38 -16.43 5.48
C ALA A 294 -15.13 -15.23 4.85
N ALA A 295 -16.39 -15.02 5.23
CA ALA A 295 -17.16 -13.88 4.73
C ALA A 295 -16.60 -12.55 5.22
N ALA A 296 -16.15 -12.47 6.48
CA ALA A 296 -15.51 -11.29 7.04
C ALA A 296 -14.18 -10.97 6.34
N GLY A 297 -13.43 -11.99 5.89
CA GLY A 297 -12.24 -11.82 5.07
C GLY A 297 -12.58 -11.14 3.74
N PHE A 298 -13.57 -11.62 2.98
CA PHE A 298 -14.00 -10.99 1.73
C PHE A 298 -14.60 -9.60 1.98
N PHE A 299 -15.33 -9.43 3.05
CA PHE A 299 -15.88 -8.14 3.45
C PHE A 299 -14.79 -7.08 3.66
N SER A 300 -13.64 -7.47 4.23
CA SER A 300 -12.51 -6.56 4.42
C SER A 300 -11.93 -6.03 3.11
N ALA A 301 -12.00 -6.81 2.04
CA ALA A 301 -11.49 -6.40 0.73
C ALA A 301 -12.43 -5.48 -0.07
N ALA A 302 -13.64 -5.18 0.45
CA ALA A 302 -14.65 -4.40 -0.27
C ALA A 302 -14.16 -3.01 -0.69
N LEU A 303 -13.41 -2.32 0.18
CA LEU A 303 -12.82 -1.00 -0.12
C LEU A 303 -11.85 -1.11 -1.30
N SER A 304 -10.97 -2.10 -1.29
CA SER A 304 -9.99 -2.34 -2.36
C SER A 304 -10.63 -2.81 -3.67
N PHE A 305 -11.75 -3.53 -3.61
CA PHE A 305 -12.54 -3.84 -4.81
C PHE A 305 -13.16 -2.58 -5.43
N GLY A 306 -13.75 -1.71 -4.60
CA GLY A 306 -14.23 -0.40 -5.02
C GLY A 306 -13.11 0.43 -5.66
N TRP A 307 -11.93 0.45 -5.03
CA TRP A 307 -10.75 1.12 -5.57
C TRP A 307 -10.39 0.60 -6.96
N SER A 308 -10.27 -0.70 -7.14
CA SER A 308 -9.92 -1.31 -8.42
C SER A 308 -10.96 -0.99 -9.51
N ALA A 309 -12.25 -1.09 -9.19
CA ALA A 309 -13.34 -0.74 -10.11
C ALA A 309 -13.30 0.74 -10.50
N GLY A 310 -13.11 1.64 -9.52
CA GLY A 310 -12.98 3.07 -9.75
C GLY A 310 -11.82 3.43 -10.68
N GLN A 311 -10.66 2.78 -10.55
CA GLN A 311 -9.50 2.98 -11.43
C GLN A 311 -9.83 2.63 -12.89
N ILE A 312 -10.50 1.50 -13.12
CA ILE A 312 -10.86 1.06 -14.47
C ILE A 312 -11.81 2.07 -15.11
N VAL A 313 -12.85 2.46 -14.40
CA VAL A 313 -13.90 3.37 -14.91
C VAL A 313 -13.35 4.77 -15.19
N SER A 314 -12.46 5.27 -14.31
CA SER A 314 -11.97 6.65 -14.42
C SER A 314 -10.80 6.83 -15.40
N SER A 315 -10.15 5.75 -15.82
CA SER A 315 -8.91 5.79 -16.62
C SER A 315 -9.00 6.61 -17.91
N SER A 316 -10.19 6.69 -18.52
CA SER A 316 -10.46 7.43 -19.77
C SER A 316 -11.23 8.75 -19.54
N ALA A 317 -11.46 9.16 -18.31
CA ALA A 317 -12.30 10.30 -18.00
C ALA A 317 -11.60 11.64 -18.32
N ARG A 318 -12.41 12.60 -18.81
CA ARG A 318 -11.92 13.92 -19.24
C ARG A 318 -11.97 14.99 -18.13
N ARG A 319 -12.83 14.80 -17.12
CA ARG A 319 -13.06 15.78 -16.03
C ARG A 319 -12.15 15.51 -14.82
N VAL A 320 -10.83 15.55 -15.05
CA VAL A 320 -9.80 15.18 -14.06
C VAL A 320 -9.96 15.91 -12.72
N ARG A 321 -10.18 17.24 -12.75
CA ARG A 321 -10.34 18.05 -11.53
C ARG A 321 -11.51 17.58 -10.66
N LEU A 322 -12.65 17.29 -11.30
CA LEU A 322 -13.84 16.82 -10.59
C LEU A 322 -13.57 15.45 -9.93
N LEU A 323 -12.94 14.53 -10.64
CA LEU A 323 -12.62 13.19 -10.12
C LEU A 323 -11.63 13.24 -8.97
N CYS A 324 -10.59 14.07 -9.07
CA CYS A 324 -9.62 14.23 -7.98
C CYS A 324 -10.27 14.82 -6.71
N LEU A 325 -11.25 15.72 -6.83
CA LEU A 325 -12.00 16.25 -5.67
C LEU A 325 -13.05 15.27 -5.17
N ALA A 326 -13.77 14.59 -6.07
CA ALA A 326 -14.79 13.61 -5.72
C ALA A 326 -14.19 12.41 -4.96
N GLY A 327 -12.95 12.04 -5.25
CA GLY A 327 -12.28 10.91 -4.61
C GLY A 327 -12.24 11.00 -3.08
N PRO A 328 -11.53 11.95 -2.50
CA PRO A 328 -11.47 12.11 -1.06
C PRO A 328 -12.83 12.47 -0.45
N THR A 329 -13.71 13.16 -1.19
CA THR A 329 -15.07 13.48 -0.72
C THR A 329 -15.92 12.23 -0.55
N LEU A 330 -15.91 11.32 -1.53
CA LEU A 330 -16.62 10.05 -1.44
C LEU A 330 -16.09 9.17 -0.32
N LEU A 331 -14.76 9.12 -0.15
CA LEU A 331 -14.14 8.36 0.92
C LEU A 331 -14.51 8.90 2.29
N ALA A 332 -14.44 10.23 2.48
CA ALA A 332 -14.84 10.88 3.73
C ALA A 332 -16.33 10.65 4.04
N ALA A 333 -17.20 10.84 3.06
CA ALA A 333 -18.65 10.59 3.20
C ALA A 333 -18.94 9.13 3.55
N ALA A 334 -18.25 8.18 2.88
CA ALA A 334 -18.40 6.76 3.16
C ALA A 334 -18.01 6.43 4.62
N PHE A 335 -16.91 6.96 5.12
CA PHE A 335 -16.50 6.72 6.50
C PHE A 335 -17.42 7.37 7.52
N VAL A 336 -17.96 8.55 7.24
CA VAL A 336 -18.99 9.19 8.10
C VAL A 336 -20.25 8.34 8.14
N VAL A 337 -20.77 7.91 6.98
CA VAL A 337 -21.96 7.06 6.90
C VAL A 337 -21.73 5.74 7.63
N LEU A 338 -20.56 5.09 7.43
CA LEU A 338 -20.22 3.88 8.15
C LEU A 338 -20.18 4.10 9.67
N ALA A 339 -19.62 5.22 10.15
CA ALA A 339 -19.58 5.54 11.57
C ALA A 339 -20.96 5.70 12.19
N LEU A 340 -21.91 6.25 11.42
CA LEU A 340 -23.32 6.40 11.84
C LEU A 340 -24.05 5.06 11.84
N LEU A 341 -23.69 4.13 10.95
CA LEU A 341 -24.27 2.79 10.86
C LEU A 341 -23.72 1.80 11.89
N GLN A 342 -22.71 2.21 12.70
CA GLN A 342 -22.13 1.32 13.70
C GLN A 342 -23.06 1.11 14.88
N GLN A 343 -23.57 -0.11 15.00
CA GLN A 343 -24.45 -0.59 16.10
C GLN A 343 -24.29 -2.11 16.22
N GLU A 344 -24.76 -2.68 17.29
CA GLU A 344 -24.89 -4.13 17.42
C GLU A 344 -25.89 -4.65 16.37
N ASN A 345 -25.55 -5.75 15.70
CA ASN A 345 -26.30 -6.32 14.56
C ASN A 345 -26.44 -5.35 13.36
N ALA A 346 -25.37 -4.67 13.05
CA ALA A 346 -25.31 -3.76 11.90
C ALA A 346 -25.57 -4.48 10.56
N SER A 347 -26.21 -3.77 9.63
CA SER A 347 -26.48 -4.30 8.29
C SER A 347 -25.19 -4.44 7.48
N VAL A 348 -24.69 -5.67 7.34
CA VAL A 348 -23.49 -6.00 6.54
C VAL A 348 -23.64 -5.54 5.10
N LEU A 349 -24.84 -5.65 4.52
CA LEU A 349 -25.09 -5.21 3.15
C LEU A 349 -24.90 -3.69 2.99
N ALA A 350 -25.43 -2.92 3.95
CA ALA A 350 -25.24 -1.46 3.96
C ALA A 350 -23.74 -1.10 4.09
N TRP A 351 -23.03 -1.79 4.95
CA TRP A 351 -21.57 -1.59 5.11
C TRP A 351 -20.83 -1.91 3.80
N LEU A 352 -21.17 -3.04 3.15
CA LEU A 352 -20.52 -3.46 1.90
C LEU A 352 -20.71 -2.42 0.80
N VAL A 353 -21.93 -1.91 0.61
CA VAL A 353 -22.23 -0.89 -0.41
C VAL A 353 -21.44 0.40 -0.14
N VAL A 354 -21.41 0.84 1.12
CA VAL A 354 -20.72 2.08 1.50
C VAL A 354 -19.18 1.92 1.38
N LEU A 355 -18.63 0.76 1.74
CA LEU A 355 -17.20 0.47 1.55
C LEU A 355 -16.80 0.45 0.08
N LEU A 356 -17.60 -0.20 -0.77
CA LEU A 356 -17.39 -0.19 -2.23
C LEU A 356 -17.42 1.24 -2.79
N ALA A 357 -18.37 2.06 -2.35
CA ALA A 357 -18.45 3.47 -2.75
C ALA A 357 -17.24 4.28 -2.29
N GLY A 358 -16.82 4.12 -1.03
CA GLY A 358 -15.61 4.77 -0.50
C GLY A 358 -14.34 4.38 -1.26
N GLY A 359 -14.18 3.08 -1.54
CA GLY A 359 -13.08 2.57 -2.35
C GLY A 359 -13.10 3.11 -3.77
N THR A 360 -14.29 3.19 -4.40
CA THR A 360 -14.44 3.82 -5.72
C THR A 360 -13.93 5.27 -5.69
N GLY A 361 -14.15 6.00 -4.58
CA GLY A 361 -13.57 7.32 -4.38
C GLY A 361 -12.05 7.34 -4.53
N ILE A 362 -11.34 6.40 -3.87
CA ILE A 362 -9.88 6.27 -4.04
C ILE A 362 -9.55 5.99 -5.51
N GLY A 363 -10.27 5.03 -6.12
CA GLY A 363 -10.03 4.56 -7.48
C GLY A 363 -10.17 5.64 -8.54
N ILE A 364 -11.16 6.50 -8.45
CA ILE A 364 -11.38 7.56 -9.46
C ILE A 364 -10.36 8.69 -9.38
N ALA A 365 -9.73 8.93 -8.22
CA ALA A 365 -8.74 10.01 -8.06
C ALA A 365 -7.30 9.54 -8.33
N MET A 366 -6.95 8.34 -7.90
CA MET A 366 -5.56 7.83 -7.86
C MET A 366 -4.83 7.85 -9.21
N PRO A 367 -5.41 7.38 -10.35
CA PRO A 367 -4.72 7.41 -11.64
C PRO A 367 -4.34 8.83 -12.06
N HIS A 368 -5.23 9.78 -11.84
CA HIS A 368 -5.04 11.17 -12.24
C HIS A 368 -4.01 11.89 -11.37
N LEU A 369 -4.00 11.61 -10.05
CA LEU A 369 -2.99 12.12 -9.13
C LEU A 369 -1.61 11.52 -9.44
N SER A 370 -1.55 10.23 -9.76
CA SER A 370 -0.31 9.56 -10.15
C SER A 370 0.25 10.15 -11.45
N VAL A 371 -0.58 10.37 -12.46
CA VAL A 371 -0.17 11.03 -13.71
C VAL A 371 0.31 12.45 -13.44
N ALA A 372 -0.41 13.22 -12.60
CA ALA A 372 0.01 14.57 -12.23
C ALA A 372 1.36 14.60 -11.50
N ALA A 373 1.66 13.62 -10.65
CA ALA A 373 2.97 13.48 -10.03
C ALA A 373 4.05 13.11 -11.07
N MET A 374 3.76 12.16 -11.98
CA MET A 374 4.70 11.72 -13.02
C MET A 374 5.11 12.85 -13.97
N THR A 375 4.24 13.81 -14.23
CA THR A 375 4.58 14.98 -15.08
C THR A 375 5.64 15.89 -14.44
N SER A 376 5.91 15.76 -13.14
CA SER A 376 6.97 16.50 -12.43
C SER A 376 8.36 15.86 -12.58
N GLY A 377 8.48 14.68 -13.22
CA GLY A 377 9.75 14.03 -13.51
C GLY A 377 9.83 12.58 -13.05
N GLN A 378 10.90 11.90 -13.49
CA GLN A 378 11.10 10.47 -13.21
C GLN A 378 11.25 10.16 -11.71
N GLN A 379 11.93 11.02 -10.95
CA GLN A 379 12.06 10.86 -9.51
C GLN A 379 10.71 10.99 -8.80
N ALA A 380 9.84 11.91 -9.27
CA ALA A 380 8.51 12.07 -8.73
C ALA A 380 7.62 10.85 -9.00
N ALA A 381 7.78 10.20 -10.15
CA ALA A 381 7.10 8.93 -10.43
C ALA A 381 7.54 7.82 -9.46
N ALA A 382 8.84 7.68 -9.22
CA ALA A 382 9.38 6.66 -8.32
C ALA A 382 8.96 6.89 -6.85
N ALA A 383 8.87 8.16 -6.42
CA ALA A 383 8.49 8.51 -5.06
C ALA A 383 7.04 8.15 -4.70
N ILE A 384 6.14 7.95 -5.69
CA ILE A 384 4.74 7.56 -5.44
C ILE A 384 4.68 6.26 -4.63
N ALA A 385 5.50 5.26 -4.97
CA ALA A 385 5.53 3.99 -4.25
C ALA A 385 5.94 4.18 -2.78
N THR A 386 6.94 5.04 -2.53
CA THR A 386 7.38 5.39 -1.18
C THR A 386 6.27 6.10 -0.40
N VAL A 387 5.62 7.08 -1.02
CA VAL A 387 4.49 7.82 -0.42
C VAL A 387 3.36 6.86 -0.04
N LEU A 388 2.99 5.92 -0.92
CA LEU A 388 1.97 4.90 -0.65
C LEU A 388 2.36 4.02 0.55
N THR A 389 3.60 3.55 0.59
CA THR A 389 4.06 2.67 1.68
C THR A 389 4.13 3.42 3.01
N MET A 390 4.59 4.68 3.01
CA MET A 390 4.55 5.54 4.18
C MET A 390 3.10 5.79 4.65
N ALA A 391 2.20 6.08 3.72
CA ALA A 391 0.77 6.31 4.02
C ALA A 391 0.12 5.10 4.70
N THR A 392 0.38 3.89 4.21
CA THR A 392 -0.16 2.67 4.82
C THR A 392 0.45 2.37 6.18
N ALA A 393 1.75 2.64 6.39
CA ALA A 393 2.41 2.46 7.68
C ALA A 393 1.87 3.44 8.74
N PHE A 394 1.78 4.73 8.41
CA PHE A 394 1.15 5.73 9.28
C PHE A 394 -0.34 5.44 9.50
N GLY A 395 -1.05 5.07 8.43
CA GLY A 395 -2.45 4.71 8.50
C GLY A 395 -2.70 3.55 9.47
N ALA A 396 -1.92 2.47 9.40
CA ALA A 396 -2.03 1.33 10.31
C ALA A 396 -1.80 1.73 11.78
N SER A 397 -0.82 2.61 12.03
CA SER A 397 -0.54 3.10 13.39
C SER A 397 -1.67 3.97 13.94
N ILE A 398 -2.19 4.90 13.14
CA ILE A 398 -3.33 5.75 13.48
C ILE A 398 -4.58 4.88 13.68
N ALA A 399 -4.82 3.89 12.82
CA ALA A 399 -5.95 2.97 12.97
C ALA A 399 -5.90 2.22 14.30
N GLY A 400 -4.74 1.70 14.68
CA GLY A 400 -4.55 1.04 15.98
C GLY A 400 -4.80 1.96 17.17
N LEU A 401 -4.28 3.18 17.12
CA LEU A 401 -4.52 4.20 18.15
C LEU A 401 -6.02 4.47 18.31
N LEU A 402 -6.72 4.74 17.20
CA LEU A 402 -8.16 5.07 17.23
C LEU A 402 -9.01 3.93 17.73
N VAL A 403 -8.72 2.69 17.32
CA VAL A 403 -9.45 1.50 17.78
C VAL A 403 -9.23 1.28 19.27
N ASN A 404 -7.99 1.37 19.76
CA ASN A 404 -7.68 1.17 21.17
C ASN A 404 -8.24 2.28 22.08
N LEU A 405 -8.37 3.51 21.57
CA LEU A 405 -9.07 4.60 22.28
C LEU A 405 -10.56 4.31 22.51
N GLY A 406 -11.19 3.54 21.62
CA GLY A 406 -12.60 3.15 21.73
C GLY A 406 -12.85 1.95 22.68
N ALA A 407 -11.80 1.23 23.09
CA ALA A 407 -11.91 0.06 23.93
C ALA A 407 -12.49 0.39 25.31
N PRO A 408 -13.30 -0.51 25.92
CA PRO A 408 -13.54 -1.88 25.48
C PRO A 408 -14.70 -2.06 24.47
N SER A 409 -15.43 -1.01 24.10
CA SER A 409 -16.57 -1.12 23.19
C SER A 409 -16.14 -1.19 21.73
N LEU A 410 -16.44 -2.30 21.05
CA LEU A 410 -16.14 -2.46 19.62
C LEU A 410 -16.91 -1.45 18.74
N VAL A 411 -18.15 -1.10 19.11
CA VAL A 411 -18.94 -0.07 18.41
C VAL A 411 -18.23 1.29 18.51
N THR A 412 -17.74 1.64 19.70
CA THR A 412 -17.00 2.90 19.92
C THR A 412 -15.67 2.87 19.18
N SER A 413 -14.95 1.75 19.20
CA SER A 413 -13.71 1.54 18.47
C SER A 413 -13.89 1.72 16.95
N ALA A 414 -14.95 1.13 16.39
CA ALA A 414 -15.29 1.28 14.98
C ALA A 414 -15.65 2.73 14.64
N ARG A 415 -16.44 3.41 15.48
CA ARG A 415 -16.78 4.84 15.28
C ARG A 415 -15.54 5.72 15.32
N TYR A 416 -14.64 5.56 16.27
CA TYR A 416 -13.42 6.36 16.39
C TYR A 416 -12.51 6.14 15.18
N LEU A 417 -12.33 4.88 14.74
CA LEU A 417 -11.60 4.55 13.53
C LEU A 417 -12.17 5.28 12.31
N LEU A 418 -13.48 5.13 12.07
CA LEU A 418 -14.14 5.66 10.88
C LEU A 418 -14.19 7.19 10.87
N ILE A 419 -14.50 7.82 12.02
CA ILE A 419 -14.49 9.29 12.13
C ILE A 419 -13.06 9.84 11.94
N GLY A 420 -12.06 9.21 12.57
CA GLY A 420 -10.67 9.64 12.40
C GLY A 420 -10.22 9.58 10.94
N PHE A 421 -10.53 8.50 10.23
CA PHE A 421 -10.21 8.40 8.80
C PHE A 421 -11.10 9.26 7.90
N ALA A 422 -12.33 9.59 8.32
CA ALA A 422 -13.14 10.60 7.64
C ALA A 422 -12.46 11.98 7.69
N VAL A 423 -11.87 12.35 8.84
CA VAL A 423 -11.10 13.59 8.98
C VAL A 423 -9.85 13.57 8.08
N VAL A 424 -9.11 12.45 8.04
CA VAL A 424 -7.96 12.30 7.14
C VAL A 424 -8.37 12.43 5.67
N ALA A 425 -9.46 11.79 5.27
CA ALA A 425 -9.99 11.89 3.91
C ALA A 425 -10.48 13.32 3.59
N ALA A 426 -11.12 14.02 4.54
CA ALA A 426 -11.52 15.42 4.41
C ALA A 426 -10.30 16.36 4.24
N ALA A 427 -9.20 16.11 4.96
CA ALA A 427 -7.93 16.81 4.70
C ALA A 427 -7.45 16.58 3.25
N GLY A 428 -7.71 15.40 2.68
CA GLY A 428 -7.47 15.09 1.27
C GLY A 428 -8.24 15.99 0.30
N ILE A 429 -9.45 16.47 0.64
CA ILE A 429 -10.21 17.43 -0.17
C ILE A 429 -9.46 18.76 -0.24
N PHE A 430 -9.00 19.24 0.91
CA PHE A 430 -8.24 20.49 0.99
C PHE A 430 -6.92 20.41 0.21
N THR A 431 -6.15 19.33 0.39
CA THR A 431 -4.87 19.13 -0.33
C THR A 431 -5.08 18.99 -1.84
N THR A 432 -6.15 18.36 -2.28
CA THR A 432 -6.52 18.27 -3.71
C THR A 432 -6.86 19.66 -4.28
N ALA A 433 -7.63 20.44 -3.56
CA ALA A 433 -7.95 21.81 -3.98
C ALA A 433 -6.69 22.68 -4.09
N ALA A 434 -5.78 22.60 -3.12
CA ALA A 434 -4.50 23.29 -3.11
C ALA A 434 -3.53 22.82 -4.21
N ALA A 435 -3.60 21.56 -4.63
CA ALA A 435 -2.79 21.02 -5.72
C ALA A 435 -3.13 21.65 -7.08
N GLY A 436 -4.38 22.09 -7.28
CA GLY A 436 -4.85 22.69 -8.54
C GLY A 436 -4.80 21.70 -9.72
N VAL A 437 -4.89 20.38 -9.46
CA VAL A 437 -4.87 19.33 -10.49
C VAL A 437 -6.04 19.55 -11.46
N GLY A 438 -5.75 19.48 -12.76
CA GLY A 438 -6.72 19.69 -13.84
C GLY A 438 -6.83 21.13 -14.37
N ALA A 439 -6.60 22.17 -13.56
CA ALA A 439 -6.54 23.53 -14.07
C ALA A 439 -5.25 23.74 -14.93
N ARG A 440 -4.13 23.20 -14.48
CA ARG A 440 -2.84 23.26 -15.16
C ARG A 440 -2.74 22.34 -16.39
N GLN A 441 -3.44 21.20 -16.39
CA GLN A 441 -3.50 20.32 -17.57
C GLN A 441 -4.34 20.94 -18.70
N ALA A 442 -5.29 21.79 -18.38
CA ALA A 442 -6.06 22.55 -19.37
C ALA A 442 -5.17 23.62 -20.04
N VAL A 443 -4.35 24.35 -19.25
CA VAL A 443 -3.41 25.36 -19.77
C VAL A 443 -2.33 24.71 -20.62
N ALA A 444 -1.72 23.62 -20.19
CA ALA A 444 -0.70 22.89 -20.96
C ALA A 444 -1.23 22.31 -22.30
N ARG A 445 -2.56 22.09 -22.44
CA ARG A 445 -3.17 21.66 -23.69
C ARG A 445 -3.42 22.82 -24.64
N THR A 446 -3.65 24.03 -24.15
CA THR A 446 -3.80 25.23 -24.97
C THR A 446 -2.47 25.74 -25.52
N ASP A 447 -1.36 25.44 -24.84
CA ASP A 447 -0.01 25.85 -25.24
C ASP A 447 0.67 24.88 -26.23
N LEU A 448 0.01 23.76 -26.57
CA LEU A 448 0.51 22.86 -27.61
C LEU A 448 0.22 23.49 -28.99
N PRO A 449 1.23 23.57 -29.89
CA PRO A 449 1.01 24.04 -31.24
C PRO A 449 -0.07 23.17 -31.90
N PRO A 450 -0.94 23.79 -32.74
CA PRO A 450 -2.05 23.10 -33.39
C PRO A 450 -1.53 21.87 -34.16
N SER A 451 -2.25 20.76 -34.00
CA SER A 451 -1.87 19.49 -34.62
C SER A 451 -1.77 19.63 -36.16
N PRO A 452 -0.99 18.80 -36.85
CA PRO A 452 -0.92 18.83 -38.31
C PRO A 452 -2.30 18.73 -38.98
N ARG A 453 -3.30 18.11 -38.34
CA ARG A 453 -4.68 18.03 -38.81
C ARG A 453 -5.45 19.34 -38.67
N ASP A 454 -5.15 20.14 -37.66
CA ASP A 454 -5.80 21.45 -37.47
C ASP A 454 -5.22 22.49 -38.42
N ARG A 455 -3.92 22.40 -38.75
CA ARG A 455 -3.27 23.24 -39.79
C ARG A 455 -3.79 22.91 -41.19
N ALA A 456 -4.10 21.65 -41.48
CA ALA A 456 -4.67 21.25 -42.78
C ALA A 456 -6.11 21.77 -42.98
N ARG A 457 -6.88 21.96 -41.87
CA ARG A 457 -8.24 22.53 -41.94
C ARG A 457 -8.27 24.06 -42.07
N SER A 458 -7.29 24.75 -41.51
CA SER A 458 -7.20 26.21 -41.62
C SER A 458 -6.58 26.69 -42.94
N GLY A 459 -5.93 25.81 -43.71
CA GLY A 459 -5.30 26.12 -45.01
C GLY A 459 -6.19 25.94 -46.25
N SER A 460 -7.47 25.45 -46.08
CA SER A 460 -8.36 25.17 -47.19
C SER A 460 -9.43 26.24 -47.44
N SER A 461 -9.29 27.45 -46.87
CA SER A 461 -10.29 28.55 -47.03
C SER A 461 -9.71 29.81 -47.73
N THR A 462 -8.76 29.66 -48.64
CA THR A 462 -8.38 30.75 -49.56
C THR A 462 -8.45 30.22 -50.97
N ASP A 463 -9.65 30.25 -51.57
CA ASP A 463 -9.80 30.32 -52.99
C ASP A 463 -9.86 31.79 -53.40
N PRO A 464 -9.11 32.20 -54.44
CA PRO A 464 -9.18 33.53 -55.04
C PRO A 464 -10.22 33.54 -56.16
N GLU A 465 -10.92 34.66 -56.24
CA GLU A 465 -11.48 35.12 -57.48
C GLU A 465 -10.36 35.58 -58.48
#